data_31063d90d3f8076f984e83a3f8d1f30a
#
_entry.id   31063d90d3f8076f984e83a3f8d1f30a
#
_cell.length_a   1.000
_cell.length_b   1.000
_cell.length_c   1.000
_cell.angle_alpha   90.00
_cell.angle_beta   90.00
_cell.angle_gamma   90.00
#
_symmetry.space_group_name_H-M   'P 1'
#
loop_
_entity.id
_entity.type
_entity.pdbx_description
1 polymer ?
#
loop_
_entity_poly.entity_id
_entity_poly.type
_entity_poly.pdbx_seq_one_letter_code
_entity_poly.pdbx_strand_id
1 'polypeptide(L)'
;MSRKKLTDIMICGFALFAIFFGAGNLIFPPYLGVISGSNWGIANIAFLLSDPLLPILGVIVTALLGGQATDLGKRVSKHFSIIIGAISIILIGPLFAVPRTGATTHEIFVQSFVPTAPQWITSLIFFGLTLYIAIHSHTVIDAIGKYLTPILLIILLLVFIAAVVQPNAGFQTTTSAGLFSQSFKEGYQTMDALGAALMAGVVISDLTRRGYTEKKEQYQMMFGVGIVSFILLALVYSSLTYAGATVSTVYDSTVQRPALLIELIEQLLGSFGKVAMGIAVSFACLTTSVGLITTCGHYFSTLTNGKLEYKKIVVVSVVLSFLLSLLGVDALLQLAVPVLSAIYPMVIALIFLSIFDRYIVYNWTYTGAVVGAFFIGGIQAIHLFSQMQGGNFLAELATWTNTLPLHQFGFEWLVPSIIGSVVFTVISKFTGMGSKRV
;
A
#
# COMPACT_ATOMS: atom_id res chain seq x y z
N MET A 1 -8.55 -17.24 -26.00
CA MET A 1 -7.37 -17.38 -25.13
C MET A 1 -7.13 -18.88 -24.92
N SER A 2 -5.88 -19.36 -24.99
CA SER A 2 -5.63 -20.79 -24.74
C SER A 2 -5.84 -21.13 -23.26
N ARG A 3 -6.23 -22.38 -22.94
CA ARG A 3 -6.42 -22.85 -21.56
C ARG A 3 -5.16 -22.63 -20.71
N LYS A 4 -3.97 -22.82 -21.28
CA LYS A 4 -2.69 -22.55 -20.64
C LYS A 4 -2.57 -21.08 -20.22
N LYS A 5 -2.86 -20.12 -21.11
CA LYS A 5 -2.80 -18.69 -20.80
C LYS A 5 -3.74 -18.30 -19.66
N LEU A 6 -4.96 -18.85 -19.64
CA LEU A 6 -5.89 -18.59 -18.55
C LEU A 6 -5.36 -19.11 -17.21
N THR A 7 -4.82 -20.32 -17.19
CA THR A 7 -4.22 -20.91 -15.98
C THR A 7 -3.03 -20.07 -15.48
N ASP A 8 -2.16 -19.63 -16.38
CA ASP A 8 -0.99 -18.81 -16.02
C ASP A 8 -1.42 -17.43 -15.49
N ILE A 9 -2.45 -16.79 -16.08
CA ILE A 9 -3.05 -15.56 -15.55
C ILE A 9 -3.59 -15.76 -14.14
N MET A 10 -4.30 -16.85 -13.88
CA MET A 10 -4.81 -17.16 -12.55
C MET A 10 -3.67 -17.33 -11.54
N ILE A 11 -2.65 -18.12 -11.87
CA ILE A 11 -1.51 -18.35 -10.96
C ILE A 11 -0.76 -17.05 -10.66
N CYS A 12 -0.41 -16.27 -11.71
CA CYS A 12 0.27 -15.00 -11.52
C CYS A 12 -0.63 -13.96 -10.83
N GLY A 13 -1.96 -13.99 -11.04
CA GLY A 13 -2.92 -13.14 -10.36
C GLY A 13 -3.02 -13.45 -8.86
N PHE A 14 -3.05 -14.74 -8.49
CA PHE A 14 -2.95 -15.15 -7.09
C PHE A 14 -1.61 -14.77 -6.46
N ALA A 15 -0.51 -14.85 -7.22
CA ALA A 15 0.79 -14.42 -6.75
C ALA A 15 0.83 -12.90 -6.50
N LEU A 16 0.32 -12.09 -7.42
CA LEU A 16 0.23 -10.64 -7.27
C LEU A 16 -0.71 -10.25 -6.11
N PHE A 17 -1.85 -10.93 -5.98
CA PHE A 17 -2.73 -10.80 -4.82
C PHE A 17 -1.95 -11.04 -3.51
N ALA A 18 -1.21 -12.15 -3.40
CA ALA A 18 -0.45 -12.50 -2.21
C ALA A 18 0.65 -11.47 -1.88
N ILE A 19 1.24 -10.83 -2.89
CA ILE A 19 2.24 -9.79 -2.71
C ILE A 19 1.62 -8.53 -2.09
N PHE A 20 0.48 -8.07 -2.60
CA PHE A 20 -0.22 -6.90 -2.07
C PHE A 20 -0.99 -7.19 -0.78
N PHE A 21 -1.42 -8.44 -0.60
CA PHE A 21 -2.19 -8.84 0.57
C PHE A 21 -1.27 -9.01 1.79
N GLY A 22 -0.83 -7.91 2.34
CA GLY A 22 -0.05 -7.85 3.57
C GLY A 22 -0.93 -7.69 4.83
N ALA A 23 -0.33 -7.94 6.00
CA ALA A 23 -1.04 -7.78 7.27
C ALA A 23 -1.54 -6.34 7.50
N GLY A 24 -0.85 -5.34 6.97
CA GLY A 24 -1.30 -3.94 7.02
C GLY A 24 -2.68 -3.75 6.41
N ASN A 25 -2.94 -4.41 5.29
CA ASN A 25 -4.17 -4.26 4.52
C ASN A 25 -5.39 -4.92 5.20
N LEU A 26 -5.16 -5.77 6.20
CA LEU A 26 -6.24 -6.41 6.96
C LEU A 26 -6.88 -5.51 8.00
N ILE A 27 -6.15 -4.52 8.53
CA ILE A 27 -6.61 -3.69 9.65
C ILE A 27 -7.42 -2.47 9.21
N PHE A 28 -7.26 -2.00 7.96
CA PHE A 28 -7.96 -0.79 7.47
C PHE A 28 -9.42 -1.04 7.11
N PRO A 29 -9.78 -2.09 6.35
CA PRO A 29 -11.16 -2.30 5.95
C PRO A 29 -12.15 -2.45 7.11
N PRO A 30 -11.90 -3.24 8.17
CA PRO A 30 -12.79 -3.30 9.33
C PRO A 30 -12.99 -1.94 10.00
N TYR A 31 -11.91 -1.19 10.18
CA TYR A 31 -11.96 0.15 10.75
C TYR A 31 -12.81 1.11 9.90
N LEU A 32 -12.65 1.07 8.57
CA LEU A 32 -13.49 1.83 7.66
C LEU A 32 -14.96 1.43 7.78
N GLY A 33 -15.26 0.15 7.97
CA GLY A 33 -16.60 -0.33 8.24
C GLY A 33 -17.19 0.31 9.50
N VAL A 34 -16.44 0.32 10.61
CA VAL A 34 -16.87 0.93 11.88
C VAL A 34 -17.18 2.41 11.72
N ILE A 35 -16.29 3.21 11.16
CA ILE A 35 -16.47 4.66 11.05
C ILE A 35 -17.53 5.07 10.01
N SER A 36 -17.84 4.20 9.07
CA SER A 36 -18.81 4.47 7.99
C SER A 36 -20.22 3.93 8.28
N GLY A 37 -20.35 2.93 9.14
CA GLY A 37 -21.64 2.36 9.53
C GLY A 37 -22.53 2.05 8.32
N SER A 38 -23.73 2.67 8.27
CA SER A 38 -24.69 2.49 7.16
C SER A 38 -24.15 2.94 5.79
N ASN A 39 -23.14 3.80 5.76
CA ASN A 39 -22.50 4.30 4.52
C ASN A 39 -21.26 3.49 4.11
N TRP A 40 -21.07 2.29 4.66
CA TRP A 40 -19.91 1.43 4.38
C TRP A 40 -19.61 1.22 2.88
N GLY A 41 -20.65 1.21 2.04
CA GLY A 41 -20.47 1.07 0.59
C GLY A 41 -19.68 2.22 -0.04
N ILE A 42 -19.90 3.48 0.43
CA ILE A 42 -19.13 4.66 -0.04
C ILE A 42 -17.68 4.53 0.40
N ALA A 43 -17.45 4.19 1.68
CA ALA A 43 -16.11 4.00 2.22
C ALA A 43 -15.36 2.88 1.49
N ASN A 44 -16.03 1.75 1.25
CA ASN A 44 -15.47 0.63 0.52
C ASN A 44 -15.05 0.99 -0.91
N ILE A 45 -15.94 1.65 -1.68
CA ILE A 45 -15.62 2.07 -3.05
C ILE A 45 -14.43 3.03 -3.04
N ALA A 46 -14.41 4.01 -2.16
CA ALA A 46 -13.30 4.98 -2.05
C ALA A 46 -11.98 4.27 -1.72
N PHE A 47 -11.99 3.34 -0.78
CA PHE A 47 -10.83 2.55 -0.43
C PHE A 47 -10.38 1.66 -1.60
N LEU A 48 -11.28 0.95 -2.28
CA LEU A 48 -10.94 0.10 -3.42
C LEU A 48 -10.37 0.87 -4.62
N LEU A 49 -10.74 2.14 -4.78
CA LEU A 49 -10.14 3.00 -5.80
C LEU A 49 -8.71 3.41 -5.42
N SER A 50 -8.43 3.61 -4.14
CA SER A 50 -7.10 3.97 -3.64
C SER A 50 -6.21 2.73 -3.47
N ASP A 51 -6.77 1.66 -2.95
CA ASP A 51 -6.14 0.36 -2.76
C ASP A 51 -7.22 -0.73 -2.91
N PRO A 52 -7.18 -1.60 -3.92
CA PRO A 52 -6.03 -2.05 -4.71
C PRO A 52 -5.92 -1.47 -6.15
N LEU A 53 -6.83 -0.62 -6.59
CA LEU A 53 -6.84 -0.20 -8.00
C LEU A 53 -5.57 0.54 -8.39
N LEU A 54 -5.15 1.56 -7.62
CA LEU A 54 -3.95 2.35 -7.94
C LEU A 54 -2.66 1.52 -7.93
N PRO A 55 -2.40 0.65 -6.93
CA PRO A 55 -1.25 -0.24 -6.96
C PRO A 55 -1.22 -1.13 -8.21
N ILE A 56 -2.33 -1.75 -8.56
CA ILE A 56 -2.42 -2.63 -9.73
C ILE A 56 -2.19 -1.83 -11.03
N LEU A 57 -2.79 -0.64 -11.16
CA LEU A 57 -2.50 0.25 -12.28
C LEU A 57 -1.01 0.62 -12.32
N GLY A 58 -0.41 0.91 -11.17
CA GLY A 58 1.02 1.18 -11.04
C GLY A 58 1.89 0.03 -11.53
N VAL A 59 1.54 -1.22 -11.20
CA VAL A 59 2.21 -2.43 -11.70
C VAL A 59 2.11 -2.53 -13.22
N ILE A 60 0.89 -2.41 -13.77
CA ILE A 60 0.64 -2.51 -15.22
C ILE A 60 1.41 -1.43 -15.97
N VAL A 61 1.31 -0.18 -15.51
CA VAL A 61 1.96 0.97 -16.15
C VAL A 61 3.49 0.87 -16.08
N THR A 62 4.04 0.48 -14.95
CA THR A 62 5.50 0.28 -14.82
C THR A 62 5.98 -0.83 -15.76
N ALA A 63 5.21 -1.90 -15.91
CA ALA A 63 5.51 -2.95 -16.86
C ALA A 63 5.51 -2.42 -18.30
N LEU A 64 4.55 -1.56 -18.66
CA LEU A 64 4.49 -0.91 -19.98
C LEU A 64 5.70 -0.01 -20.24
N LEU A 65 6.27 0.64 -19.23
CA LEU A 65 7.42 1.53 -19.32
C LEU A 65 8.78 0.79 -19.39
N GLY A 66 8.83 -0.49 -19.05
CA GLY A 66 10.06 -1.29 -19.07
C GLY A 66 10.23 -2.26 -17.91
N GLY A 67 9.41 -2.13 -16.87
CA GLY A 67 9.34 -3.05 -15.74
C GLY A 67 10.38 -2.83 -14.64
N GLN A 68 11.10 -1.71 -14.67
CA GLN A 68 12.06 -1.36 -13.62
C GLN A 68 11.45 -0.40 -12.60
N ALA A 69 11.84 -0.53 -11.33
CA ALA A 69 11.37 0.32 -10.24
C ALA A 69 11.55 1.83 -10.50
N THR A 70 12.57 2.20 -11.28
CA THR A 70 12.86 3.59 -11.65
C THR A 70 12.08 4.09 -12.86
N ASP A 71 11.32 3.26 -13.58
CA ASP A 71 10.71 3.66 -14.84
C ASP A 71 9.62 4.69 -14.68
N LEU A 72 8.85 4.62 -13.60
CA LEU A 72 7.72 5.52 -13.36
C LEU A 72 8.11 7.01 -13.32
N GLY A 73 9.29 7.34 -12.79
CA GLY A 73 9.79 8.73 -12.69
C GLY A 73 10.74 9.17 -13.80
N LYS A 74 11.11 8.31 -14.74
CA LYS A 74 12.16 8.60 -15.77
C LYS A 74 11.83 9.82 -16.63
N ARG A 75 10.55 10.04 -16.96
CA ARG A 75 10.09 11.17 -17.77
C ARG A 75 10.25 12.53 -17.07
N VAL A 76 10.28 12.55 -15.72
CA VAL A 76 10.59 13.78 -14.97
C VAL A 76 12.08 14.06 -15.05
N SER A 77 12.90 13.16 -14.53
CA SER A 77 14.36 13.14 -14.71
C SER A 77 14.96 11.84 -14.16
N LYS A 78 16.18 11.52 -14.58
CA LYS A 78 16.92 10.36 -14.03
C LYS A 78 17.14 10.48 -12.52
N HIS A 79 17.47 11.67 -12.02
CA HIS A 79 17.69 11.90 -10.59
C HIS A 79 16.39 11.77 -9.80
N PHE A 80 15.30 12.37 -10.30
CA PHE A 80 13.99 12.26 -9.67
C PHE A 80 13.55 10.79 -9.57
N SER A 81 13.72 10.01 -10.63
CA SER A 81 13.31 8.60 -10.61
C SER A 81 14.07 7.77 -9.58
N ILE A 82 15.35 8.04 -9.39
CA ILE A 82 16.17 7.40 -8.35
C ILE A 82 15.70 7.85 -6.96
N ILE A 83 15.46 9.15 -6.77
CA ILE A 83 15.06 9.71 -5.48
C ILE A 83 13.69 9.18 -5.07
N ILE A 84 12.70 9.23 -5.96
CA ILE A 84 11.34 8.74 -5.61
C ILE A 84 11.33 7.23 -5.36
N GLY A 85 12.10 6.47 -6.12
CA GLY A 85 12.28 5.04 -5.89
C GLY A 85 12.95 4.75 -4.54
N ALA A 86 14.02 5.47 -4.20
CA ALA A 86 14.70 5.33 -2.92
C ALA A 86 13.78 5.70 -1.74
N ILE A 87 13.06 6.82 -1.84
CA ILE A 87 12.09 7.24 -0.83
C ILE A 87 11.00 6.19 -0.67
N SER A 88 10.40 5.71 -1.77
CA SER A 88 9.37 4.66 -1.72
C SER A 88 9.87 3.42 -0.98
N ILE A 89 11.07 2.95 -1.31
CA ILE A 89 11.65 1.75 -0.67
C ILE A 89 11.96 1.97 0.81
N ILE A 90 12.43 3.15 1.20
CA ILE A 90 12.66 3.48 2.60
C ILE A 90 11.34 3.50 3.38
N LEU A 91 10.28 4.06 2.79
CA LEU A 91 8.98 4.17 3.44
C LEU A 91 8.31 2.79 3.62
N ILE A 92 8.26 1.98 2.56
CA ILE A 92 7.68 0.64 2.62
C ILE A 92 8.59 -0.38 3.34
N GLY A 93 9.88 -0.14 3.36
CA GLY A 93 10.88 -0.95 4.04
C GLY A 93 11.04 -0.52 5.51
N PRO A 94 12.21 -0.03 5.87
CA PRO A 94 12.60 0.13 7.28
C PRO A 94 11.85 1.22 8.05
N LEU A 95 11.10 2.14 7.38
CA LEU A 95 10.57 3.30 8.08
C LEU A 95 9.13 3.12 8.60
N PHE A 96 8.22 2.53 7.80
CA PHE A 96 6.82 2.41 8.18
C PHE A 96 6.22 1.01 8.01
N ALA A 97 6.24 0.43 6.79
CA ALA A 97 5.50 -0.81 6.57
C ALA A 97 6.13 -2.00 7.30
N VAL A 98 7.45 -2.16 7.28
CA VAL A 98 8.13 -3.25 8.00
C VAL A 98 8.03 -3.12 9.52
N PRO A 99 8.31 -1.96 10.16
CA PRO A 99 8.06 -1.79 11.60
C PRO A 99 6.63 -2.14 12.00
N ARG A 100 5.65 -1.74 11.19
CA ARG A 100 4.24 -2.04 11.41
C ARG A 100 3.96 -3.55 11.43
N THR A 101 4.64 -4.36 10.62
CA THR A 101 4.45 -5.83 10.65
C THR A 101 4.80 -6.44 12.00
N GLY A 102 5.89 -6.00 12.63
CA GLY A 102 6.30 -6.46 13.95
C GLY A 102 5.31 -6.01 15.06
N ALA A 103 4.90 -4.73 15.01
CA ALA A 103 3.90 -4.18 15.92
C ALA A 103 2.54 -4.88 15.77
N THR A 104 2.07 -5.09 14.53
CA THR A 104 0.82 -5.81 14.24
C THR A 104 0.87 -7.26 14.75
N THR A 105 2.00 -7.95 14.59
CA THR A 105 2.17 -9.31 15.14
C THR A 105 2.05 -9.30 16.65
N HIS A 106 2.61 -8.32 17.34
CA HIS A 106 2.47 -8.18 18.78
C HIS A 106 1.00 -7.95 19.18
N GLU A 107 0.36 -6.93 18.60
CA GLU A 107 -0.99 -6.51 18.97
C GLU A 107 -2.06 -7.54 18.60
N ILE A 108 -1.96 -8.18 17.43
CA ILE A 108 -2.96 -9.16 16.96
C ILE A 108 -2.77 -10.55 17.60
N PHE A 109 -1.54 -11.01 17.74
CA PHE A 109 -1.29 -12.37 18.22
C PHE A 109 -0.87 -12.41 19.68
N VAL A 110 0.24 -11.78 20.04
CA VAL A 110 0.81 -11.95 21.37
C VAL A 110 -0.05 -11.30 22.45
N GLN A 111 -0.43 -10.04 22.26
CA GLN A 111 -1.23 -9.29 23.23
C GLN A 111 -2.63 -9.86 23.42
N SER A 112 -3.19 -10.50 22.38
CA SER A 112 -4.50 -11.15 22.45
C SER A 112 -4.55 -12.36 23.39
N PHE A 113 -3.39 -13.00 23.66
CA PHE A 113 -3.28 -14.16 24.57
C PHE A 113 -2.57 -13.82 25.87
N VAL A 114 -1.62 -12.88 25.82
CA VAL A 114 -0.84 -12.43 26.97
C VAL A 114 -0.84 -10.89 26.98
N PRO A 115 -1.91 -10.25 27.52
CA PRO A 115 -2.08 -8.79 27.48
C PRO A 115 -0.93 -7.99 28.11
N THR A 116 -0.20 -8.59 29.03
CA THR A 116 0.94 -7.98 29.75
C THR A 116 2.29 -8.25 29.09
N ALA A 117 2.32 -8.97 27.94
CA ALA A 117 3.57 -9.25 27.24
C ALA A 117 4.26 -7.97 26.77
N PRO A 118 5.53 -7.76 27.09
CA PRO A 118 6.22 -6.57 26.65
C PRO A 118 6.53 -6.64 25.14
N GLN A 119 6.16 -5.59 24.43
CA GLN A 119 6.29 -5.51 22.97
C GLN A 119 7.71 -5.75 22.46
N TRP A 120 8.73 -5.29 23.20
CA TRP A 120 10.12 -5.44 22.78
C TRP A 120 10.57 -6.90 22.62
N ILE A 121 9.99 -7.83 23.41
CA ILE A 121 10.32 -9.27 23.30
C ILE A 121 9.79 -9.82 21.97
N THR A 122 8.52 -9.54 21.66
CA THR A 122 7.92 -9.98 20.39
C THR A 122 8.67 -9.38 19.21
N SER A 123 8.94 -8.08 19.25
CA SER A 123 9.68 -7.38 18.20
C SER A 123 11.09 -7.96 18.02
N LEU A 124 11.80 -8.28 19.10
CA LEU A 124 13.13 -8.87 19.04
C LEU A 124 13.11 -10.25 18.37
N ILE A 125 12.17 -11.10 18.73
CA ILE A 125 12.01 -12.43 18.12
C ILE A 125 11.62 -12.28 16.65
N PHE A 126 10.62 -11.44 16.34
CA PHE A 126 10.12 -11.22 14.99
C PHE A 126 11.21 -10.70 14.06
N PHE A 127 11.92 -9.65 14.46
CA PHE A 127 12.99 -9.05 13.65
C PHE A 127 14.27 -9.89 13.64
N GLY A 128 14.53 -10.70 14.68
CA GLY A 128 15.58 -11.70 14.66
C GLY A 128 15.32 -12.78 13.60
N LEU A 129 14.07 -13.28 13.51
CA LEU A 129 13.66 -14.21 12.46
C LEU A 129 13.71 -13.55 11.08
N THR A 130 13.22 -12.31 10.95
CA THR A 130 13.29 -11.54 9.70
C THR A 130 14.73 -11.43 9.22
N LEU A 131 15.66 -11.07 10.09
CA LEU A 131 17.08 -10.93 9.77
C LEU A 131 17.69 -12.26 9.33
N TYR A 132 17.42 -13.32 10.11
CA TYR A 132 17.95 -14.66 9.81
C TYR A 132 17.51 -15.13 8.42
N ILE A 133 16.19 -15.03 8.13
CA ILE A 133 15.64 -15.48 6.85
C ILE A 133 16.14 -14.61 5.70
N ALA A 134 16.14 -13.27 5.85
CA ALA A 134 16.59 -12.34 4.81
C ALA A 134 18.06 -12.56 4.40
N ILE A 135 18.91 -13.02 5.32
CA ILE A 135 20.33 -13.27 5.03
C ILE A 135 20.59 -14.67 4.45
N HIS A 136 19.82 -15.69 4.90
CA HIS A 136 20.20 -17.09 4.67
C HIS A 136 19.26 -17.89 3.76
N SER A 137 17.99 -17.50 3.60
CA SER A 137 17.02 -18.40 2.98
C SER A 137 15.88 -17.69 2.24
N HIS A 138 15.95 -17.70 0.90
CA HIS A 138 14.82 -17.27 0.06
C HIS A 138 13.71 -18.34 -0.05
N THR A 139 14.03 -19.62 0.08
CA THR A 139 13.10 -20.75 -0.11
C THR A 139 12.04 -20.86 0.98
N VAL A 140 12.33 -20.39 2.20
CA VAL A 140 11.39 -20.41 3.33
C VAL A 140 10.21 -19.48 3.09
N ILE A 141 10.45 -18.32 2.48
CA ILE A 141 9.39 -17.34 2.16
C ILE A 141 8.39 -17.93 1.18
N ASP A 142 8.88 -18.56 0.11
CA ASP A 142 8.03 -19.17 -0.92
C ASP A 142 7.18 -20.30 -0.33
N ALA A 143 7.76 -21.12 0.56
CA ALA A 143 7.03 -22.21 1.22
C ALA A 143 5.93 -21.68 2.16
N ILE A 144 6.23 -20.68 2.98
CA ILE A 144 5.24 -20.08 3.90
C ILE A 144 4.12 -19.43 3.09
N GLY A 145 4.43 -18.59 2.10
CA GLY A 145 3.43 -17.91 1.27
C GLY A 145 2.50 -18.89 0.54
N LYS A 146 3.04 -19.99 0.03
CA LYS A 146 2.27 -21.00 -0.71
C LYS A 146 1.15 -21.66 0.11
N TYR A 147 1.39 -21.92 1.39
CA TYR A 147 0.40 -22.57 2.27
C TYR A 147 -0.43 -21.59 3.05
N LEU A 148 0.16 -20.47 3.45
CA LEU A 148 -0.49 -19.49 4.30
C LEU A 148 -1.58 -18.70 3.59
N THR A 149 -1.34 -18.28 2.35
CA THR A 149 -2.32 -17.47 1.59
C THR A 149 -3.66 -18.20 1.42
N PRO A 150 -3.72 -19.48 1.03
CA PRO A 150 -4.99 -20.21 0.98
C PRO A 150 -5.69 -20.32 2.35
N ILE A 151 -4.93 -20.58 3.42
CA ILE A 151 -5.50 -20.68 4.78
C ILE A 151 -6.12 -19.34 5.18
N LEU A 152 -5.41 -18.25 4.98
CA LEU A 152 -5.89 -16.91 5.31
C LEU A 152 -7.16 -16.54 4.50
N LEU A 153 -7.19 -16.86 3.21
CA LEU A 153 -8.38 -16.67 2.37
C LEU A 153 -9.58 -17.48 2.86
N ILE A 154 -9.37 -18.72 3.30
CA ILE A 154 -10.45 -19.54 3.87
C ILE A 154 -10.98 -18.90 5.15
N ILE A 155 -10.11 -18.46 6.07
CA ILE A 155 -10.53 -17.79 7.31
C ILE A 155 -11.35 -16.53 6.98
N LEU A 156 -10.87 -15.69 6.06
CA LEU A 156 -11.56 -14.47 5.65
C LEU A 156 -12.92 -14.75 4.97
N LEU A 157 -13.01 -15.81 4.18
CA LEU A 157 -14.27 -16.24 3.62
C LEU A 157 -15.27 -16.67 4.71
N LEU A 158 -14.79 -17.41 5.73
CA LEU A 158 -15.62 -17.78 6.87
C LEU A 158 -16.06 -16.56 7.67
N VAL A 159 -15.18 -15.58 7.89
CA VAL A 159 -15.52 -14.29 8.52
C VAL A 159 -16.63 -13.58 7.73
N PHE A 160 -16.51 -13.52 6.42
CA PHE A 160 -17.53 -12.91 5.56
C PHE A 160 -18.89 -13.62 5.68
N ILE A 161 -18.88 -14.95 5.53
CA ILE A 161 -20.12 -15.74 5.65
C ILE A 161 -20.75 -15.53 7.03
N ALA A 162 -19.97 -15.57 8.09
CA ALA A 162 -20.46 -15.35 9.47
C ALA A 162 -21.03 -13.93 9.64
N ALA A 163 -20.37 -12.90 9.10
CA ALA A 163 -20.84 -11.51 9.17
C ALA A 163 -22.17 -11.29 8.41
N VAL A 164 -22.38 -12.02 7.31
CA VAL A 164 -23.63 -11.95 6.53
C VAL A 164 -24.77 -12.70 7.22
N VAL A 165 -24.46 -13.89 7.77
CA VAL A 165 -25.49 -14.76 8.38
C VAL A 165 -25.90 -14.30 9.77
N GLN A 166 -24.97 -13.75 10.54
CA GLN A 166 -25.17 -13.28 11.91
C GLN A 166 -24.67 -11.85 12.09
N PRO A 167 -25.36 -10.82 11.58
CA PRO A 167 -24.97 -9.44 11.83
C PRO A 167 -25.08 -9.15 13.33
N ASN A 168 -23.94 -8.77 13.97
CA ASN A 168 -23.84 -8.74 15.44
C ASN A 168 -24.68 -7.62 16.08
N ALA A 169 -24.50 -6.36 15.62
CA ALA A 169 -25.09 -5.21 16.32
C ALA A 169 -25.88 -4.24 15.42
N GLY A 170 -25.78 -4.38 14.12
CA GLY A 170 -26.42 -3.48 13.14
C GLY A 170 -25.52 -2.32 12.71
N PHE A 171 -26.07 -1.41 11.92
CA PHE A 171 -25.33 -0.31 11.33
C PHE A 171 -25.64 1.00 12.06
N GLN A 172 -24.61 1.69 12.54
CA GLN A 172 -24.76 3.06 13.02
C GLN A 172 -25.09 4.00 11.85
N THR A 173 -26.06 4.89 12.04
CA THR A 173 -26.35 5.92 11.05
C THR A 173 -25.23 6.97 11.08
N THR A 174 -24.54 7.16 9.96
CA THR A 174 -23.42 8.09 9.82
C THR A 174 -23.67 9.08 8.70
N THR A 175 -22.96 10.22 8.74
CA THR A 175 -22.98 11.18 7.64
C THR A 175 -22.05 10.71 6.51
N SER A 176 -22.45 10.95 5.26
CA SER A 176 -21.58 10.67 4.11
C SER A 176 -20.60 11.81 3.80
N ALA A 177 -20.74 12.98 4.46
CA ALA A 177 -19.89 14.14 4.21
C ALA A 177 -18.43 13.85 4.56
N GLY A 178 -17.53 14.01 3.59
CA GLY A 178 -16.09 13.77 3.75
C GLY A 178 -15.66 12.29 3.83
N LEU A 179 -16.62 11.35 3.94
CA LEU A 179 -16.33 9.93 4.11
C LEU A 179 -15.53 9.36 2.93
N PHE A 180 -15.85 9.76 1.70
CA PHE A 180 -15.13 9.31 0.51
C PHE A 180 -13.66 9.74 0.57
N SER A 181 -13.39 11.02 0.83
CA SER A 181 -12.02 11.55 0.94
C SER A 181 -11.23 10.87 2.06
N GLN A 182 -11.84 10.71 3.22
CA GLN A 182 -11.22 10.02 4.35
C GLN A 182 -10.86 8.58 3.99
N SER A 183 -11.79 7.81 3.44
CA SER A 183 -11.59 6.42 3.08
C SER A 183 -10.59 6.25 1.93
N PHE A 184 -10.59 7.17 0.95
CA PHE A 184 -9.60 7.17 -0.13
C PHE A 184 -8.18 7.43 0.42
N LYS A 185 -8.02 8.40 1.32
CA LYS A 185 -6.73 8.69 1.96
C LYS A 185 -6.28 7.60 2.94
N GLU A 186 -7.23 6.87 3.54
CA GLU A 186 -6.89 5.68 4.34
C GLU A 186 -6.20 4.59 3.51
N GLY A 187 -6.56 4.46 2.22
CA GLY A 187 -5.85 3.58 1.29
C GLY A 187 -4.38 3.96 1.05
N TYR A 188 -3.96 5.22 1.28
CA TYR A 188 -2.53 5.57 1.23
C TYR A 188 -1.71 4.86 2.31
N GLN A 189 -2.34 4.54 3.44
CA GLN A 189 -1.70 3.88 4.57
C GLN A 189 -1.26 2.44 4.26
N THR A 190 -1.83 1.79 3.23
CA THR A 190 -1.36 0.48 2.77
C THR A 190 0.04 0.56 2.20
N MET A 191 0.40 1.71 1.58
CA MET A 191 1.67 1.99 0.89
C MET A 191 1.89 1.14 -0.37
N ASP A 192 0.90 0.39 -0.82
CA ASP A 192 1.01 -0.54 -1.93
C ASP A 192 1.33 0.15 -3.26
N ALA A 193 0.78 1.35 -3.52
CA ALA A 193 1.10 2.10 -4.73
C ALA A 193 2.58 2.55 -4.79
N LEU A 194 3.24 2.76 -3.65
CA LEU A 194 4.67 3.03 -3.59
C LEU A 194 5.51 1.79 -3.97
N GLY A 195 5.01 0.60 -3.62
CA GLY A 195 5.63 -0.68 -3.96
C GLY A 195 5.35 -1.16 -5.38
N ALA A 196 4.35 -0.60 -6.06
CA ALA A 196 3.85 -1.10 -7.34
C ALA A 196 4.92 -1.22 -8.43
N ALA A 197 5.81 -0.22 -8.53
CA ALA A 197 6.89 -0.23 -9.51
C ALA A 197 7.88 -1.38 -9.29
N LEU A 198 8.13 -1.78 -8.05
CA LEU A 198 8.97 -2.93 -7.70
C LEU A 198 8.29 -4.25 -8.07
N MET A 199 6.99 -4.35 -7.78
CA MET A 199 6.21 -5.56 -8.00
C MET A 199 6.02 -5.85 -9.50
N ALA A 200 6.03 -4.82 -10.35
CA ALA A 200 6.00 -4.96 -11.80
C ALA A 200 7.13 -5.87 -12.32
N GLY A 201 8.36 -5.65 -11.83
CA GLY A 201 9.52 -6.46 -12.20
C GLY A 201 9.39 -7.93 -11.79
N VAL A 202 8.79 -8.19 -10.62
CA VAL A 202 8.54 -9.56 -10.14
C VAL A 202 7.56 -10.30 -11.06
N VAL A 203 6.43 -9.66 -11.40
CA VAL A 203 5.41 -10.27 -12.28
C VAL A 203 5.97 -10.49 -13.69
N ILE A 204 6.72 -9.54 -14.28
CA ILE A 204 7.35 -9.70 -15.58
C ILE A 204 8.35 -10.87 -15.56
N SER A 205 9.16 -10.98 -14.52
CA SER A 205 10.11 -12.08 -14.36
C SER A 205 9.40 -13.44 -14.32
N ASP A 206 8.27 -13.55 -13.61
CA ASP A 206 7.49 -14.79 -13.56
C ASP A 206 6.85 -15.12 -14.90
N LEU A 207 6.27 -14.14 -15.61
CA LEU A 207 5.74 -14.31 -16.95
C LEU A 207 6.82 -14.76 -17.94
N THR A 208 8.02 -14.18 -17.85
CA THR A 208 9.16 -14.56 -18.70
C THR A 208 9.58 -16.01 -18.46
N ARG A 209 9.65 -16.45 -17.19
CA ARG A 209 9.94 -17.85 -16.83
C ARG A 209 8.90 -18.84 -17.37
N ARG A 210 7.65 -18.41 -17.54
CA ARG A 210 6.56 -19.20 -18.13
C ARG A 210 6.55 -19.23 -19.65
N GLY A 211 7.49 -18.50 -20.29
CA GLY A 211 7.69 -18.46 -21.74
C GLY A 211 7.02 -17.28 -22.45
N TYR A 212 6.46 -16.31 -21.71
CA TYR A 212 5.90 -15.08 -22.28
C TYR A 212 7.01 -14.02 -22.40
N THR A 213 7.71 -14.01 -23.55
CA THR A 213 8.86 -13.13 -23.79
C THR A 213 8.53 -11.93 -24.68
N GLU A 214 7.48 -12.01 -25.49
CA GLU A 214 7.03 -10.90 -26.34
C GLU A 214 6.32 -9.83 -25.52
N LYS A 215 6.75 -8.56 -25.66
CA LYS A 215 6.17 -7.42 -24.92
C LYS A 215 4.65 -7.32 -25.04
N LYS A 216 4.12 -7.49 -26.25
CA LYS A 216 2.66 -7.43 -26.49
C LYS A 216 1.91 -8.51 -25.70
N GLU A 217 2.47 -9.70 -25.66
CA GLU A 217 1.89 -10.82 -24.92
C GLU A 217 1.99 -10.60 -23.40
N GLN A 218 3.15 -10.16 -22.92
CA GLN A 218 3.33 -9.78 -21.51
C GLN A 218 2.31 -8.74 -21.06
N TYR A 219 2.03 -7.72 -21.87
CA TYR A 219 1.04 -6.69 -21.52
C TYR A 219 -0.37 -7.26 -21.40
N GLN A 220 -0.78 -8.12 -22.34
CA GLN A 220 -2.08 -8.79 -22.26
C GLN A 220 -2.19 -9.67 -21.01
N MET A 221 -1.12 -10.40 -20.69
CA MET A 221 -1.07 -11.22 -19.48
C MET A 221 -1.11 -10.36 -18.21
N MET A 222 -0.33 -9.27 -18.14
CA MET A 222 -0.31 -8.33 -17.01
C MET A 222 -1.70 -7.76 -16.71
N PHE A 223 -2.44 -7.38 -17.74
CA PHE A 223 -3.81 -6.88 -17.57
C PHE A 223 -4.73 -7.95 -16.95
N GLY A 224 -4.65 -9.19 -17.45
CA GLY A 224 -5.40 -10.31 -16.88
C GLY A 224 -5.00 -10.62 -15.43
N VAL A 225 -3.71 -10.63 -15.15
CA VAL A 225 -3.13 -10.80 -13.81
C VAL A 225 -3.65 -9.71 -12.85
N GLY A 226 -3.64 -8.45 -13.31
CA GLY A 226 -4.17 -7.31 -12.56
C GLY A 226 -5.65 -7.46 -12.22
N ILE A 227 -6.50 -7.87 -13.20
CA ILE A 227 -7.93 -8.10 -12.96
C ILE A 227 -8.15 -9.19 -11.90
N VAL A 228 -7.47 -10.32 -12.01
CA VAL A 228 -7.60 -11.40 -11.03
C VAL A 228 -7.21 -10.93 -9.63
N SER A 229 -6.05 -10.26 -9.50
CA SER A 229 -5.59 -9.72 -8.22
C SER A 229 -6.57 -8.67 -7.66
N PHE A 230 -7.09 -7.77 -8.51
CA PHE A 230 -8.07 -6.77 -8.10
C PHE A 230 -9.35 -7.40 -7.54
N ILE A 231 -9.91 -8.38 -8.25
CA ILE A 231 -11.13 -9.05 -7.81
C ILE A 231 -10.92 -9.72 -6.46
N LEU A 232 -9.80 -10.41 -6.26
CA LEU A 232 -9.51 -11.09 -4.99
C LEU A 232 -9.34 -10.09 -3.85
N LEU A 233 -8.57 -9.02 -4.04
CA LEU A 233 -8.38 -7.95 -3.03
C LEU A 233 -9.72 -7.25 -2.74
N ALA A 234 -10.49 -6.91 -3.78
CA ALA A 234 -11.78 -6.26 -3.63
C ALA A 234 -12.78 -7.12 -2.84
N LEU A 235 -12.82 -8.42 -3.10
CA LEU A 235 -13.66 -9.36 -2.34
C LEU A 235 -13.28 -9.38 -0.85
N VAL A 236 -11.98 -9.50 -0.55
CA VAL A 236 -11.51 -9.52 0.85
C VAL A 236 -11.79 -8.20 1.55
N TYR A 237 -11.42 -7.08 0.94
CA TYR A 237 -11.58 -5.76 1.57
C TYR A 237 -13.05 -5.39 1.75
N SER A 238 -13.90 -5.67 0.77
CA SER A 238 -15.33 -5.45 0.89
C SER A 238 -15.96 -6.31 2.00
N SER A 239 -15.50 -7.55 2.12
CA SER A 239 -15.95 -8.47 3.17
C SER A 239 -15.61 -7.95 4.56
N LEU A 240 -14.38 -7.49 4.75
CA LEU A 240 -13.91 -6.95 6.02
C LEU A 240 -14.53 -5.60 6.35
N THR A 241 -14.74 -4.72 5.35
CA THR A 241 -15.43 -3.44 5.55
C THR A 241 -16.89 -3.68 5.96
N TYR A 242 -17.57 -4.61 5.30
CA TYR A 242 -18.93 -4.99 5.68
C TYR A 242 -18.97 -5.55 7.10
N ALA A 243 -18.07 -6.50 7.44
CA ALA A 243 -17.99 -7.09 8.77
C ALA A 243 -17.75 -6.01 9.85
N GLY A 244 -16.85 -5.04 9.61
CA GLY A 244 -16.64 -3.90 10.50
C GLY A 244 -17.88 -3.02 10.64
N ALA A 245 -18.62 -2.79 9.56
CA ALA A 245 -19.85 -2.01 9.59
C ALA A 245 -20.94 -2.63 10.49
N THR A 246 -21.02 -3.98 10.55
CA THR A 246 -22.00 -4.69 11.39
C THR A 246 -21.80 -4.49 12.90
N VAL A 247 -20.62 -4.01 13.30
CA VAL A 247 -20.28 -3.73 14.72
C VAL A 247 -20.12 -2.23 15.00
N SER A 248 -20.48 -1.37 14.05
CA SER A 248 -20.34 0.09 14.15
C SER A 248 -21.17 0.73 15.27
N THR A 249 -22.15 0.04 15.82
CA THR A 249 -22.92 0.48 17.00
C THR A 249 -22.23 0.18 18.32
N VAL A 250 -21.19 -0.68 18.32
CA VAL A 250 -20.43 -1.08 19.52
C VAL A 250 -19.10 -0.36 19.59
N TYR A 251 -18.45 -0.17 18.45
CA TYR A 251 -17.13 0.48 18.35
C TYR A 251 -17.24 1.83 17.65
N ASP A 252 -16.35 2.74 17.98
CA ASP A 252 -16.25 4.07 17.40
C ASP A 252 -14.87 4.29 16.74
N SER A 253 -14.61 5.53 16.31
CA SER A 253 -13.35 5.92 15.65
C SER A 253 -12.11 5.85 16.53
N THR A 254 -12.25 5.63 17.84
CA THR A 254 -11.13 5.56 18.80
C THR A 254 -10.58 4.15 18.96
N VAL A 255 -11.27 3.14 18.40
CA VAL A 255 -10.86 1.75 18.49
C VAL A 255 -9.50 1.53 17.79
N GLN A 256 -8.62 0.80 18.45
CA GLN A 256 -7.36 0.38 17.84
C GLN A 256 -7.61 -0.62 16.71
N ARG A 257 -7.07 -0.33 15.52
CA ARG A 257 -7.32 -1.13 14.32
C ARG A 257 -6.96 -2.62 14.45
N PRO A 258 -5.80 -3.00 15.01
CA PRO A 258 -5.47 -4.41 15.20
C PRO A 258 -6.38 -5.12 16.20
N ALA A 259 -6.74 -4.45 17.30
CA ALA A 259 -7.65 -4.99 18.32
C ALA A 259 -9.04 -5.24 17.72
N LEU A 260 -9.57 -4.27 16.97
CA LEU A 260 -10.86 -4.40 16.28
C LEU A 260 -10.91 -5.64 15.39
N LEU A 261 -9.86 -5.90 14.59
CA LEU A 261 -9.82 -7.07 13.71
C LEU A 261 -9.94 -8.38 14.51
N ILE A 262 -9.21 -8.50 15.61
CA ILE A 262 -9.21 -9.71 16.42
C ILE A 262 -10.51 -9.90 17.16
N GLU A 263 -11.07 -8.84 17.74
CA GLU A 263 -12.35 -8.90 18.45
C GLU A 263 -13.50 -9.23 17.49
N LEU A 264 -13.50 -8.65 16.29
CA LEU A 264 -14.47 -8.97 15.23
C LEU A 264 -14.41 -10.46 14.87
N ILE A 265 -13.22 -11.01 14.71
CA ILE A 265 -13.05 -12.42 14.36
C ILE A 265 -13.44 -13.33 15.52
N GLU A 266 -13.13 -12.97 16.76
CA GLU A 266 -13.55 -13.70 17.94
C GLU A 266 -15.08 -13.73 18.08
N GLN A 267 -15.76 -12.61 17.81
CA GLN A 267 -17.21 -12.55 17.82
C GLN A 267 -17.85 -13.42 16.73
N LEU A 268 -17.27 -13.46 15.52
CA LEU A 268 -17.83 -14.17 14.38
C LEU A 268 -17.48 -15.67 14.35
N LEU A 269 -16.27 -16.03 14.71
CA LEU A 269 -15.73 -17.39 14.59
C LEU A 269 -15.30 -18.02 15.92
N GLY A 270 -15.48 -17.30 17.04
CA GLY A 270 -15.06 -17.74 18.37
C GLY A 270 -13.55 -17.78 18.56
N SER A 271 -13.13 -18.36 19.70
CA SER A 271 -11.71 -18.40 20.10
C SER A 271 -10.83 -19.17 19.11
N PHE A 272 -11.38 -20.18 18.42
CA PHE A 272 -10.63 -20.89 17.37
C PHE A 272 -10.29 -19.94 16.19
N GLY A 273 -11.25 -19.15 15.75
CA GLY A 273 -11.03 -18.15 14.70
C GLY A 273 -9.96 -17.13 15.09
N LYS A 274 -10.00 -16.65 16.33
CA LYS A 274 -9.01 -15.75 16.91
C LYS A 274 -7.59 -16.31 16.83
N VAL A 275 -7.38 -17.55 17.30
CA VAL A 275 -6.08 -18.24 17.27
C VAL A 275 -5.61 -18.41 15.82
N ALA A 276 -6.47 -18.93 14.96
CA ALA A 276 -6.14 -19.21 13.56
C ALA A 276 -5.75 -17.93 12.81
N MET A 277 -6.52 -16.82 13.00
CA MET A 277 -6.21 -15.53 12.39
C MET A 277 -4.92 -14.94 12.96
N GLY A 278 -4.71 -14.97 14.27
CA GLY A 278 -3.50 -14.45 14.90
C GLY A 278 -2.22 -15.11 14.34
N ILE A 279 -2.25 -16.44 14.20
CA ILE A 279 -1.15 -17.20 13.59
C ILE A 279 -0.98 -16.80 12.11
N ALA A 280 -2.07 -16.79 11.33
CA ALA A 280 -2.03 -16.49 9.91
C ALA A 280 -1.49 -15.07 9.64
N VAL A 281 -1.95 -14.07 10.41
CA VAL A 281 -1.46 -12.70 10.30
C VAL A 281 0.00 -12.58 10.69
N SER A 282 0.45 -13.28 11.74
CA SER A 282 1.86 -13.25 12.17
C SER A 282 2.81 -13.77 11.09
N PHE A 283 2.43 -14.85 10.44
CA PHE A 283 3.22 -15.37 9.32
C PHE A 283 3.14 -14.48 8.07
N ALA A 284 1.98 -13.89 7.77
CA ALA A 284 1.84 -12.92 6.69
C ALA A 284 2.71 -11.68 6.95
N CYS A 285 2.74 -11.18 8.20
CA CYS A 285 3.65 -10.13 8.65
C CYS A 285 5.11 -10.51 8.40
N LEU A 286 5.51 -11.72 8.78
CA LEU A 286 6.89 -12.19 8.66
C LEU A 286 7.33 -12.27 7.18
N THR A 287 6.48 -12.85 6.31
CA THR A 287 6.81 -12.94 4.88
C THR A 287 6.89 -11.57 4.23
N THR A 288 5.98 -10.65 4.55
CA THR A 288 6.02 -9.26 4.08
C THR A 288 7.29 -8.54 4.57
N SER A 289 7.62 -8.67 5.86
CA SER A 289 8.82 -8.07 6.44
C SER A 289 10.09 -8.54 5.73
N VAL A 290 10.25 -9.85 5.57
CA VAL A 290 11.42 -10.43 4.90
C VAL A 290 11.49 -9.99 3.43
N GLY A 291 10.36 -10.02 2.71
CA GLY A 291 10.30 -9.59 1.31
C GLY A 291 10.69 -8.13 1.11
N LEU A 292 10.16 -7.22 1.93
CA LEU A 292 10.46 -5.79 1.84
C LEU A 292 11.90 -5.47 2.27
N ILE A 293 12.42 -6.09 3.31
CA ILE A 293 13.83 -5.93 3.75
C ILE A 293 14.79 -6.45 2.68
N THR A 294 14.49 -7.60 2.08
CA THR A 294 15.29 -8.18 1.00
C THR A 294 15.28 -7.24 -0.22
N THR A 295 14.13 -6.70 -0.58
CA THR A 295 13.99 -5.73 -1.68
C THR A 295 14.79 -4.46 -1.40
N CYS A 296 14.74 -3.93 -0.18
CA CYS A 296 15.52 -2.79 0.26
C CYS A 296 17.04 -3.08 0.13
N GLY A 297 17.48 -4.24 0.61
CA GLY A 297 18.86 -4.69 0.49
C GLY A 297 19.38 -4.73 -0.94
N HIS A 298 18.60 -5.36 -1.84
CA HIS A 298 18.97 -5.47 -3.25
C HIS A 298 18.94 -4.11 -3.97
N TYR A 299 17.92 -3.28 -3.72
CA TYR A 299 17.80 -1.98 -4.36
C TYR A 299 19.00 -1.08 -4.07
N PHE A 300 19.33 -0.87 -2.79
CA PHE A 300 20.44 0.01 -2.42
C PHE A 300 21.80 -0.57 -2.75
N SER A 301 21.98 -1.89 -2.69
CA SER A 301 23.21 -2.53 -3.15
C SER A 301 23.42 -2.31 -4.65
N THR A 302 22.37 -2.49 -5.46
CA THR A 302 22.43 -2.25 -6.91
C THR A 302 22.63 -0.77 -7.23
N LEU A 303 21.89 0.13 -6.55
CA LEU A 303 21.98 1.57 -6.74
C LEU A 303 23.39 2.12 -6.47
N THR A 304 24.09 1.54 -5.50
CA THR A 304 25.45 1.95 -5.12
C THR A 304 26.56 1.15 -5.84
N ASN A 305 26.18 0.33 -6.84
CA ASN A 305 27.12 -0.57 -7.55
C ASN A 305 27.93 -1.46 -6.58
N GLY A 306 27.28 -1.99 -5.55
CA GLY A 306 27.89 -2.87 -4.56
C GLY A 306 28.73 -2.19 -3.49
N LYS A 307 28.88 -0.84 -3.51
CA LYS A 307 29.61 -0.12 -2.44
C LYS A 307 28.97 -0.30 -1.07
N LEU A 308 27.63 -0.34 -1.02
CA LEU A 308 26.89 -0.74 0.15
C LEU A 308 26.55 -2.24 0.01
N GLU A 309 27.13 -3.04 0.88
CA GLU A 309 26.90 -4.48 0.88
C GLU A 309 25.47 -4.81 1.29
N TYR A 310 24.84 -5.75 0.59
CA TYR A 310 23.49 -6.24 0.88
C TYR A 310 23.28 -6.52 2.37
N LYS A 311 24.19 -7.30 2.99
CA LYS A 311 24.05 -7.68 4.40
C LYS A 311 24.04 -6.48 5.35
N LYS A 312 24.85 -5.46 5.10
CA LYS A 312 24.89 -4.23 5.92
C LYS A 312 23.58 -3.47 5.82
N ILE A 313 23.02 -3.33 4.62
CA ILE A 313 21.73 -2.66 4.40
C ILE A 313 20.63 -3.41 5.14
N VAL A 314 20.56 -4.74 4.99
CA VAL A 314 19.58 -5.59 5.67
C VAL A 314 19.66 -5.44 7.18
N VAL A 315 20.86 -5.53 7.78
CA VAL A 315 21.05 -5.36 9.23
C VAL A 315 20.56 -3.99 9.70
N VAL A 316 21.00 -2.90 9.04
CA VAL A 316 20.60 -1.53 9.41
C VAL A 316 19.09 -1.38 9.29
N SER A 317 18.48 -1.87 8.21
CA SER A 317 17.03 -1.81 7.99
C SER A 317 16.25 -2.57 9.07
N VAL A 318 16.70 -3.76 9.45
CA VAL A 318 16.05 -4.56 10.49
C VAL A 318 16.17 -3.91 11.87
N VAL A 319 17.36 -3.39 12.22
CA VAL A 319 17.54 -2.68 13.50
C VAL A 319 16.66 -1.44 13.58
N LEU A 320 16.59 -0.65 12.52
CA LEU A 320 15.73 0.54 12.47
C LEU A 320 14.26 0.13 12.60
N SER A 321 13.83 -0.91 11.86
CA SER A 321 12.46 -1.43 11.93
C SER A 321 12.11 -1.96 13.33
N PHE A 322 13.04 -2.65 13.98
CA PHE A 322 12.86 -3.09 15.37
C PHE A 322 12.59 -1.92 16.31
N LEU A 323 13.43 -0.88 16.26
CA LEU A 323 13.28 0.29 17.13
C LEU A 323 11.95 1.01 16.88
N LEU A 324 11.58 1.21 15.61
CA LEU A 324 10.34 1.88 15.25
C LEU A 324 9.10 1.04 15.60
N SER A 325 9.18 -0.29 15.52
CA SER A 325 8.06 -1.16 15.87
C SER A 325 7.61 -1.01 17.33
N LEU A 326 8.51 -0.57 18.22
CA LEU A 326 8.20 -0.35 19.64
C LEU A 326 7.21 0.81 19.87
N LEU A 327 6.96 1.64 18.86
CA LEU A 327 5.97 2.71 18.95
C LEU A 327 4.52 2.20 18.87
N GLY A 328 4.31 0.96 18.40
CA GLY A 328 2.97 0.42 18.15
C GLY A 328 2.40 0.83 16.78
N VAL A 329 1.30 0.18 16.38
CA VAL A 329 0.70 0.36 15.05
C VAL A 329 0.14 1.76 14.87
N ASP A 330 -0.65 2.26 15.82
CA ASP A 330 -1.32 3.56 15.68
C ASP A 330 -0.34 4.73 15.60
N ALA A 331 0.74 4.72 16.37
CA ALA A 331 1.77 5.76 16.30
C ALA A 331 2.52 5.72 14.95
N LEU A 332 2.82 4.54 14.42
CA LEU A 332 3.42 4.38 13.09
C LEU A 332 2.51 4.91 11.98
N LEU A 333 1.19 4.66 12.08
CA LEU A 333 0.21 5.17 11.14
C LEU A 333 0.15 6.70 11.19
N GLN A 334 0.08 7.29 12.38
CA GLN A 334 0.06 8.75 12.55
C GLN A 334 1.32 9.41 11.96
N LEU A 335 2.51 8.85 12.20
CA LEU A 335 3.76 9.35 11.63
C LEU A 335 3.82 9.23 10.10
N ALA A 336 3.17 8.23 9.52
CA ALA A 336 3.15 8.03 8.08
C ALA A 336 2.23 9.03 7.35
N VAL A 337 1.10 9.47 7.96
CA VAL A 337 0.09 10.32 7.31
C VAL A 337 0.68 11.56 6.64
N PRO A 338 1.48 12.41 7.29
CA PRO A 338 2.04 13.59 6.65
C PRO A 338 2.92 13.25 5.45
N VAL A 339 3.78 12.23 5.59
CA VAL A 339 4.71 11.82 4.53
C VAL A 339 3.95 11.29 3.31
N LEU A 340 2.95 10.47 3.55
CA LEU A 340 2.13 9.89 2.48
C LEU A 340 1.29 10.96 1.79
N SER A 341 0.78 11.95 2.53
CA SER A 341 0.03 13.09 1.97
C SER A 341 0.87 13.91 0.97
N ALA A 342 2.20 13.99 1.17
CA ALA A 342 3.09 14.66 0.22
C ALA A 342 3.39 13.80 -1.01
N ILE A 343 3.60 12.49 -0.83
CA ILE A 343 4.19 11.63 -1.87
C ILE A 343 3.12 10.98 -2.75
N TYR A 344 2.00 10.53 -2.18
CA TYR A 344 0.97 9.82 -2.93
C TYR A 344 0.39 10.62 -4.10
N PRO A 345 0.06 11.93 -3.97
CA PRO A 345 -0.40 12.73 -5.09
C PRO A 345 0.54 12.71 -6.29
N MET A 346 1.87 12.79 -6.05
CA MET A 346 2.87 12.70 -7.12
C MET A 346 2.87 11.34 -7.80
N VAL A 347 2.85 10.26 -7.00
CA VAL A 347 2.87 8.89 -7.53
C VAL A 347 1.60 8.60 -8.33
N ILE A 348 0.43 9.02 -7.85
CA ILE A 348 -0.84 8.89 -8.57
C ILE A 348 -0.79 9.66 -9.89
N ALA A 349 -0.31 10.92 -9.87
CA ALA A 349 -0.17 11.71 -11.08
C ALA A 349 0.75 11.04 -12.12
N LEU A 350 1.87 10.45 -11.66
CA LEU A 350 2.78 9.69 -12.52
C LEU A 350 2.11 8.45 -13.11
N ILE A 351 1.37 7.68 -12.31
CA ILE A 351 0.64 6.50 -12.79
C ILE A 351 -0.36 6.90 -13.88
N PHE A 352 -1.20 7.91 -13.62
CA PHE A 352 -2.19 8.37 -14.60
C PHE A 352 -1.57 8.91 -15.88
N LEU A 353 -0.55 9.78 -15.80
CA LEU A 353 0.14 10.26 -16.98
C LEU A 353 0.79 9.13 -17.77
N SER A 354 1.32 8.14 -17.09
CA SER A 354 1.99 7.02 -17.73
C SER A 354 1.03 6.09 -18.48
N ILE A 355 -0.25 6.04 -18.11
CA ILE A 355 -1.29 5.36 -18.91
C ILE A 355 -1.37 6.00 -20.31
N PHE A 356 -1.24 7.32 -20.38
CA PHE A 356 -1.31 8.10 -21.61
C PHE A 356 0.07 8.43 -22.19
N ASP A 357 1.13 7.77 -21.74
CA ASP A 357 2.53 8.07 -22.11
C ASP A 357 2.74 8.15 -23.63
N ARG A 358 2.04 7.32 -24.41
CA ARG A 358 2.12 7.31 -25.87
C ARG A 358 1.71 8.66 -26.51
N TYR A 359 0.80 9.38 -25.88
CA TYR A 359 0.27 10.66 -26.39
C TYR A 359 1.02 11.88 -25.87
N ILE A 360 1.82 11.73 -24.82
CA ILE A 360 2.56 12.82 -24.19
C ILE A 360 3.91 13.00 -24.89
N VAL A 361 4.04 14.11 -25.62
CA VAL A 361 5.24 14.41 -26.43
C VAL A 361 6.38 14.95 -25.55
N TYR A 362 6.09 15.86 -24.61
CA TYR A 362 7.10 16.56 -23.84
C TYR A 362 7.30 15.95 -22.44
N ASN A 363 8.57 15.79 -22.03
CA ASN A 363 8.91 15.27 -20.72
C ASN A 363 8.50 16.25 -19.60
N TRP A 364 8.56 17.54 -19.84
CA TRP A 364 8.18 18.55 -18.86
C TRP A 364 6.70 18.52 -18.47
N THR A 365 5.82 17.88 -19.23
CA THR A 365 4.45 17.59 -18.84
C THR A 365 4.41 16.80 -17.52
N TYR A 366 5.27 15.80 -17.39
CA TYR A 366 5.39 15.00 -16.17
C TYR A 366 5.96 15.83 -15.01
N THR A 367 6.96 16.67 -15.29
CA THR A 367 7.55 17.55 -14.28
C THR A 367 6.50 18.51 -13.72
N GLY A 368 5.71 19.14 -14.59
CA GLY A 368 4.65 20.05 -14.18
C GLY A 368 3.58 19.38 -13.32
N ALA A 369 3.17 18.15 -13.70
CA ALA A 369 2.21 17.37 -12.90
C ALA A 369 2.72 17.09 -11.49
N VAL A 370 3.95 16.60 -11.40
CA VAL A 370 4.60 16.26 -10.12
C VAL A 370 4.75 17.51 -9.24
N VAL A 371 5.18 18.63 -9.81
CA VAL A 371 5.34 19.89 -9.07
C VAL A 371 3.99 20.39 -8.54
N GLY A 372 2.94 20.37 -9.37
CA GLY A 372 1.59 20.79 -8.96
C GLY A 372 1.01 19.90 -7.87
N ALA A 373 1.17 18.57 -8.00
CA ALA A 373 0.72 17.61 -7.00
C ALA A 373 1.49 17.75 -5.69
N PHE A 374 2.82 17.85 -5.75
CA PHE A 374 3.69 17.99 -4.56
C PHE A 374 3.46 19.32 -3.84
N PHE A 375 3.18 20.40 -4.55
CA PHE A 375 2.91 21.69 -3.93
C PHE A 375 1.72 21.59 -2.95
N ILE A 376 0.62 21.00 -3.36
CA ILE A 376 -0.57 20.83 -2.52
C ILE A 376 -0.31 19.80 -1.42
N GLY A 377 0.19 18.62 -1.80
CA GLY A 377 0.49 17.55 -0.83
C GLY A 377 1.53 17.98 0.21
N GLY A 378 2.53 18.79 -0.19
CA GLY A 378 3.54 19.35 0.70
C GLY A 378 2.96 20.33 1.72
N ILE A 379 2.05 21.23 1.31
CA ILE A 379 1.35 22.14 2.23
C ILE A 379 0.60 21.33 3.29
N GLN A 380 -0.18 20.32 2.86
CA GLN A 380 -0.93 19.45 3.77
C GLN A 380 0.00 18.67 4.70
N ALA A 381 1.08 18.11 4.17
CA ALA A 381 2.06 17.36 4.95
C ALA A 381 2.70 18.21 6.06
N ILE A 382 3.15 19.42 5.73
CA ILE A 382 3.79 20.34 6.71
C ILE A 382 2.77 20.77 7.76
N HIS A 383 1.53 21.06 7.37
CA HIS A 383 0.46 21.42 8.31
C HIS A 383 0.15 20.25 9.27
N LEU A 384 -0.05 19.03 8.74
CA LEU A 384 -0.30 17.84 9.56
C LEU A 384 0.86 17.55 10.53
N PHE A 385 2.10 17.71 10.05
CA PHE A 385 3.28 17.54 10.91
C PHE A 385 3.35 18.59 12.02
N SER A 386 2.99 19.85 11.72
CA SER A 386 2.88 20.91 12.72
C SER A 386 1.79 20.61 13.75
N GLN A 387 0.61 20.13 13.32
CA GLN A 387 -0.47 19.75 14.24
C GLN A 387 -0.05 18.63 15.21
N MET A 388 0.71 17.64 14.76
CA MET A 388 1.24 16.58 15.64
C MET A 388 2.14 17.12 16.75
N GLN A 389 2.76 18.28 16.52
CA GLN A 389 3.60 18.97 17.52
C GLN A 389 2.83 20.05 18.32
N GLY A 390 1.50 20.10 18.20
CA GLY A 390 0.67 21.12 18.85
C GLY A 390 0.74 22.49 18.20
N GLY A 391 1.34 22.61 16.99
CA GLY A 391 1.45 23.86 16.25
C GLY A 391 0.36 24.01 15.17
N ASN A 392 0.34 25.18 14.52
CA ASN A 392 -0.65 25.52 13.47
C ASN A 392 0.03 26.13 12.23
N PHE A 393 1.27 25.73 11.94
CA PHE A 393 2.01 26.26 10.81
C PHE A 393 1.30 25.90 9.49
N LEU A 394 1.22 26.84 8.56
CA LEU A 394 0.50 26.76 7.28
C LEU A 394 -1.02 26.46 7.37
N ALA A 395 -1.68 26.70 8.52
CA ALA A 395 -3.10 26.42 8.70
C ALA A 395 -3.98 27.14 7.64
N GLU A 396 -3.71 28.40 7.35
CA GLU A 396 -4.45 29.19 6.34
C GLU A 396 -4.30 28.60 4.94
N LEU A 397 -3.06 28.20 4.58
CA LEU A 397 -2.80 27.58 3.28
C LEU A 397 -3.43 26.18 3.20
N ALA A 398 -3.39 25.39 4.27
CA ALA A 398 -4.07 24.10 4.33
C ALA A 398 -5.60 24.28 4.24
N THR A 399 -6.16 25.28 4.89
CA THR A 399 -7.59 25.62 4.74
C THR A 399 -7.91 26.06 3.32
N TRP A 400 -7.04 26.84 2.68
CA TRP A 400 -7.18 27.20 1.27
C TRP A 400 -7.17 25.94 0.37
N THR A 401 -6.33 24.94 0.61
CA THR A 401 -6.36 23.71 -0.21
C THR A 401 -7.71 23.01 -0.15
N ASN A 402 -8.47 23.16 0.94
CA ASN A 402 -9.80 22.61 1.09
C ASN A 402 -10.87 23.35 0.23
N THR A 403 -10.56 24.52 -0.32
CA THR A 403 -11.44 25.22 -1.25
C THR A 403 -11.21 24.80 -2.71
N LEU A 404 -10.16 24.03 -2.99
CA LEU A 404 -9.84 23.58 -4.33
C LEU A 404 -10.88 22.56 -4.84
N PRO A 405 -11.12 22.54 -6.17
CA PRO A 405 -12.03 21.56 -6.76
C PRO A 405 -11.66 20.13 -6.39
N LEU A 406 -12.68 19.28 -6.23
CA LEU A 406 -12.54 17.86 -5.88
C LEU A 406 -11.97 17.57 -4.47
N HIS A 407 -11.78 18.58 -3.62
CA HIS A 407 -11.37 18.40 -2.24
C HIS A 407 -12.25 17.39 -1.48
N GLN A 408 -13.57 17.44 -1.65
CA GLN A 408 -14.49 16.51 -1.02
C GLN A 408 -14.25 15.03 -1.37
N PHE A 409 -13.48 14.76 -2.42
CA PHE A 409 -13.05 13.43 -2.84
C PHE A 409 -11.57 13.14 -2.50
N GLY A 410 -10.84 14.07 -1.90
CA GLY A 410 -9.41 13.92 -1.61
C GLY A 410 -8.49 14.19 -2.81
N PHE A 411 -9.00 14.86 -3.85
CA PHE A 411 -8.28 15.16 -5.09
C PHE A 411 -8.00 16.66 -5.27
N GLU A 412 -7.85 17.41 -4.18
CA GLU A 412 -7.51 18.83 -4.19
C GLU A 412 -6.22 19.15 -4.96
N TRP A 413 -5.30 18.17 -5.04
CA TRP A 413 -4.04 18.27 -5.78
C TRP A 413 -4.19 18.08 -7.30
N LEU A 414 -5.32 17.53 -7.77
CA LEU A 414 -5.48 17.12 -9.16
C LEU A 414 -5.50 18.33 -10.11
N VAL A 415 -6.27 19.38 -9.80
CA VAL A 415 -6.35 20.58 -10.63
C VAL A 415 -5.00 21.30 -10.70
N PRO A 416 -4.29 21.57 -9.60
CA PRO A 416 -2.91 22.09 -9.65
C PRO A 416 -1.93 21.21 -10.45
N SER A 417 -2.06 19.90 -10.37
CA SER A 417 -1.27 18.95 -11.15
C SER A 417 -1.53 19.10 -12.67
N ILE A 418 -2.80 19.22 -13.07
CA ILE A 418 -3.19 19.44 -14.47
C ILE A 418 -2.68 20.80 -14.96
N ILE A 419 -2.88 21.88 -14.18
CA ILE A 419 -2.38 23.22 -14.52
C ILE A 419 -0.86 23.18 -14.70
N GLY A 420 -0.14 22.59 -13.76
CA GLY A 420 1.30 22.40 -13.84
C GLY A 420 1.71 21.65 -15.12
N SER A 421 1.03 20.55 -15.44
CA SER A 421 1.26 19.80 -16.68
C SER A 421 1.11 20.67 -17.93
N VAL A 422 0.03 21.46 -18.02
CA VAL A 422 -0.23 22.34 -19.18
C VAL A 422 0.82 23.44 -19.26
N VAL A 423 1.09 24.15 -18.17
CA VAL A 423 2.07 25.25 -18.12
C VAL A 423 3.46 24.77 -18.55
N PHE A 424 3.95 23.68 -17.97
CA PHE A 424 5.27 23.14 -18.31
C PHE A 424 5.33 22.59 -19.74
N THR A 425 4.23 22.03 -20.27
CA THR A 425 4.12 21.63 -21.68
C THR A 425 4.24 22.83 -22.60
N VAL A 426 3.54 23.93 -22.30
CA VAL A 426 3.59 25.16 -23.07
C VAL A 426 5.00 25.76 -23.05
N ILE A 427 5.61 25.88 -21.88
CA ILE A 427 6.98 26.35 -21.72
C ILE A 427 7.93 25.48 -22.55
N SER A 428 7.83 24.14 -22.45
CA SER A 428 8.67 23.23 -23.21
C SER A 428 8.53 23.39 -24.71
N LYS A 429 7.30 23.63 -25.19
CA LYS A 429 7.02 23.87 -26.61
C LYS A 429 7.68 25.15 -27.14
N PHE A 430 7.66 26.23 -26.36
CA PHE A 430 8.18 27.56 -26.83
C PHE A 430 9.69 27.71 -26.60
N THR A 431 10.23 27.14 -25.53
CA THR A 431 11.66 27.28 -25.18
C THR A 431 12.53 26.20 -25.80
N GLY A 432 11.96 25.10 -26.29
CA GLY A 432 12.70 23.91 -26.69
C GLY A 432 13.34 23.16 -25.54
N MET A 433 13.16 23.62 -24.29
CA MET A 433 13.65 22.95 -23.10
C MET A 433 12.75 21.74 -22.74
N GLY A 434 13.35 20.70 -22.20
CA GLY A 434 12.61 19.45 -21.97
C GLY A 434 12.59 18.62 -23.25
N SER A 435 13.46 17.61 -23.34
CA SER A 435 13.59 16.76 -24.53
C SER A 435 12.22 16.25 -24.99
N LYS A 436 11.96 16.32 -26.30
CA LYS A 436 10.89 15.53 -26.89
C LYS A 436 11.17 14.05 -26.66
N ARG A 437 10.10 13.26 -26.57
CA ARG A 437 10.22 11.80 -26.67
C ARG A 437 10.85 11.48 -28.03
N VAL A 438 11.99 10.79 -28.03
CA VAL A 438 12.64 10.24 -29.22
C VAL A 438 11.97 8.92 -29.58
#